data_55698f5e0d0bd453b608c7e6eeba8c1e
#
_entry.id   55698f5e0d0bd453b608c7e6eeba8c1e
#
_cell.length_a   1.000
_cell.length_b   1.000
_cell.length_c   1.000
_cell.angle_alpha   90.00
_cell.angle_beta   90.00
_cell.angle_gamma   90.00
#
_symmetry.space_group_name_H-M   'P 1'
#
loop_
_entity.id
_entity.type
_entity.pdbx_description
1 polymer ?
#
loop_
_entity_poly.entity_id
_entity_poly.type
_entity_poly.pdbx_seq_one_letter_code
_entity_poly.pdbx_strand_id
1 'polypeptide(L)'
;MFRKFTLYLFLLLASIGLTYDTQSYTSGALSGSAYGIIGLSTLIALCYILPGIFLVRYLGKRWQVKPLVLIFALIGGVFITGWIAGYANTISHDWVTAHLSSKSFFYRFEDALMAPLVEEPLKLAAFLFAIYMVPTKSYKGLLLVAITAGLGFQISEDFSYILSDLP
;
A
#
# COMPACT_ATOMS: atom_id res chain seq x y z
N MET A 1 -22.93 1.81 16.77
CA MET A 1 -23.21 0.88 15.66
C MET A 1 -22.25 1.11 14.48
N PHE A 2 -22.09 2.30 13.96
CA PHE A 2 -21.23 2.62 12.81
C PHE A 2 -19.78 2.17 12.95
N ARG A 3 -19.08 2.42 14.06
CA ARG A 3 -17.67 2.00 14.25
C ARG A 3 -17.45 0.48 14.15
N LYS A 4 -18.40 -0.33 14.63
CA LYS A 4 -18.29 -1.79 14.50
C LYS A 4 -18.42 -2.21 13.05
N PHE A 5 -19.39 -1.65 12.32
CA PHE A 5 -19.56 -1.91 10.89
C PHE A 5 -18.32 -1.51 10.10
N THR A 6 -17.78 -0.32 10.34
CA THR A 6 -16.56 0.15 9.67
C THR A 6 -15.36 -0.74 9.97
N LEU A 7 -15.24 -1.26 11.21
CA LEU A 7 -14.19 -2.22 11.55
C LEU A 7 -14.34 -3.54 10.78
N TYR A 8 -15.57 -4.08 10.69
CA TYR A 8 -15.80 -5.30 9.92
C TYR A 8 -15.51 -5.11 8.44
N LEU A 9 -15.91 -3.98 7.86
CA LEU A 9 -15.58 -3.64 6.47
C LEU A 9 -14.07 -3.55 6.27
N PHE A 10 -13.34 -2.91 7.18
CA PHE A 10 -11.88 -2.82 7.12
C PHE A 10 -11.23 -4.20 7.18
N LEU A 11 -11.64 -5.05 8.10
CA LEU A 11 -11.12 -6.40 8.23
C LEU A 11 -11.41 -7.24 6.98
N LEU A 12 -12.61 -7.09 6.41
CA LEU A 12 -12.97 -7.74 5.14
C LEU A 12 -12.06 -7.29 4.00
N LEU A 13 -11.91 -5.98 3.81
CA LEU A 13 -11.06 -5.42 2.75
C LEU A 13 -9.58 -5.80 2.93
N ALA A 14 -9.07 -5.76 4.16
CA ALA A 14 -7.72 -6.20 4.47
C ALA A 14 -7.52 -7.71 4.23
N SER A 15 -8.53 -8.53 4.51
CA SER A 15 -8.48 -9.97 4.22
C SER A 15 -8.50 -10.24 2.71
N ILE A 16 -9.27 -9.48 1.93
CA ILE A 16 -9.25 -9.56 0.46
C ILE A 16 -7.85 -9.22 -0.06
N GLY A 17 -7.25 -8.11 0.41
CA GLY A 17 -5.90 -7.73 0.02
C GLY A 17 -4.86 -8.78 0.36
N LEU A 18 -4.88 -9.31 1.58
CA LEU A 18 -3.99 -10.40 1.98
C LEU A 18 -4.15 -11.65 1.10
N THR A 19 -5.40 -11.98 0.71
CA THR A 19 -5.66 -13.10 -0.20
C THR A 19 -5.12 -12.81 -1.61
N TYR A 20 -5.34 -11.60 -2.11
CA TYR A 20 -4.85 -11.14 -3.40
C TYR A 20 -3.31 -11.23 -3.46
N ASP A 21 -2.62 -10.67 -2.46
CA ASP A 21 -1.17 -10.72 -2.38
C ASP A 21 -0.66 -12.18 -2.31
N THR A 22 -1.26 -13.03 -1.44
CA THR A 22 -0.88 -14.44 -1.32
C THR A 22 -1.09 -15.22 -2.62
N GLN A 23 -2.16 -14.98 -3.35
CA GLN A 23 -2.39 -15.62 -4.65
C GLN A 23 -1.34 -15.19 -5.68
N SER A 24 -0.96 -13.92 -5.69
CA SER A 24 0.09 -13.43 -6.58
C SER A 24 1.44 -14.13 -6.35
N TYR A 25 1.76 -14.48 -5.08
CA TYR A 25 2.96 -15.25 -4.73
C TYR A 25 2.88 -16.74 -5.08
N THR A 26 1.69 -17.33 -5.14
CA THR A 26 1.51 -18.78 -5.26
C THR A 26 1.02 -19.24 -6.62
N SER A 27 0.56 -18.33 -7.48
CA SER A 27 -0.09 -18.67 -8.76
C SER A 27 0.85 -19.12 -9.88
N GLY A 28 2.18 -18.98 -9.71
CA GLY A 28 3.19 -19.39 -10.69
C GLY A 28 4.14 -20.44 -10.15
N ALA A 29 4.55 -21.41 -11.00
CA ALA A 29 5.71 -22.24 -10.72
C ALA A 29 6.98 -21.39 -10.87
N LEU A 30 7.43 -20.78 -9.78
CA LEU A 30 8.62 -19.95 -9.77
C LEU A 30 9.86 -20.79 -10.06
N SER A 31 10.73 -20.31 -10.93
CA SER A 31 12.06 -20.90 -11.18
C SER A 31 12.97 -20.76 -9.96
N GLY A 32 13.99 -21.58 -9.84
CA GLY A 32 14.98 -21.45 -8.75
C GLY A 32 15.65 -20.06 -8.73
N SER A 33 15.88 -19.44 -9.89
CA SER A 33 16.40 -18.09 -10.02
C SER A 33 15.44 -17.03 -9.49
N ALA A 34 14.13 -17.19 -9.70
CA ALA A 34 13.12 -16.28 -9.20
C ALA A 34 13.12 -16.20 -7.67
N TYR A 35 13.27 -17.34 -6.97
CA TYR A 35 13.40 -17.33 -5.51
C TYR A 35 14.64 -16.57 -5.03
N GLY A 36 15.76 -16.64 -5.77
CA GLY A 36 16.96 -15.86 -5.47
C GLY A 36 16.71 -14.35 -5.61
N ILE A 37 16.02 -13.93 -6.67
CA ILE A 37 15.66 -12.53 -6.92
C ILE A 37 14.72 -12.03 -5.81
N ILE A 38 13.64 -12.76 -5.50
CA ILE A 38 12.71 -12.41 -4.42
C ILE A 38 13.47 -12.25 -3.10
N GLY A 39 14.35 -13.19 -2.76
CA GLY A 39 15.13 -13.14 -1.53
C GLY A 39 16.01 -11.89 -1.45
N LEU A 40 16.76 -11.59 -2.51
CA LEU A 40 17.64 -10.42 -2.56
C LEU A 40 16.83 -9.11 -2.51
N SER A 41 15.77 -8.99 -3.31
CA SER A 41 14.91 -7.81 -3.33
C SER A 41 14.22 -7.59 -1.99
N THR A 42 13.77 -8.66 -1.34
CA THR A 42 13.20 -8.60 0.02
C THR A 42 14.26 -8.10 1.02
N LEU A 43 15.50 -8.56 0.96
CA LEU A 43 16.57 -8.07 1.83
C LEU A 43 16.84 -6.57 1.62
N ILE A 44 16.84 -6.11 0.36
CA ILE A 44 16.99 -4.69 0.04
C ILE A 44 15.80 -3.89 0.61
N ALA A 45 14.57 -4.36 0.41
CA ALA A 45 13.39 -3.72 0.95
C ALA A 45 13.42 -3.62 2.48
N LEU A 46 13.89 -4.64 3.18
CA LEU A 46 14.04 -4.64 4.65
C LEU A 46 15.01 -3.55 5.13
N CYS A 47 15.99 -3.12 4.31
CA CYS A 47 16.92 -2.06 4.69
C CYS A 47 16.24 -0.70 4.93
N TYR A 48 15.08 -0.43 4.35
CA TYR A 48 14.30 0.79 4.64
C TYR A 48 13.02 0.51 5.42
N ILE A 49 12.38 -0.66 5.23
CA ILE A 49 11.17 -1.04 5.97
C ILE A 49 11.44 -1.08 7.48
N LEU A 50 12.50 -1.77 7.90
CA LEU A 50 12.83 -1.90 9.32
C LEU A 50 13.16 -0.55 9.97
N PRO A 51 14.04 0.29 9.42
CA PRO A 51 14.25 1.65 9.92
C PRO A 51 12.98 2.49 9.94
N GLY A 52 12.14 2.38 8.90
CA GLY A 52 10.86 3.08 8.81
C GLY A 52 9.90 2.69 9.95
N ILE A 53 9.70 1.41 10.18
CA ILE A 53 8.87 0.88 11.28
C ILE A 53 9.46 1.30 12.64
N PHE A 54 10.78 1.20 12.79
CA PHE A 54 11.46 1.63 14.02
C PHE A 54 11.26 3.12 14.27
N LEU A 55 11.40 3.96 13.25
CA LEU A 55 11.18 5.40 13.34
C LEU A 55 9.73 5.73 13.73
N VAL A 56 8.76 5.11 13.06
CA VAL A 56 7.33 5.27 13.37
C VAL A 56 7.06 4.89 14.83
N ARG A 57 7.60 3.75 15.29
CA ARG A 57 7.45 3.31 16.69
C ARG A 57 8.12 4.28 17.68
N TYR A 58 9.33 4.74 17.37
CA TYR A 58 10.07 5.70 18.19
C TYR A 58 9.31 7.02 18.32
N LEU A 59 8.92 7.61 17.19
CA LEU A 59 8.16 8.86 17.17
C LEU A 59 6.76 8.70 17.77
N GLY A 60 6.12 7.55 17.59
CA GLY A 60 4.84 7.23 18.22
C GLY A 60 4.92 7.30 19.74
N LYS A 61 5.96 6.71 20.33
CA LYS A 61 6.22 6.79 21.78
C LYS A 61 6.53 8.23 22.22
N ARG A 62 7.41 8.91 21.49
CA ARG A 62 7.83 10.28 21.82
C ARG A 62 6.69 11.29 21.73
N TRP A 63 5.78 11.13 20.77
CA TRP A 63 4.63 12.02 20.55
C TRP A 63 3.35 11.51 21.18
N GLN A 64 3.42 10.45 21.98
CA GLN A 64 2.30 9.83 22.70
C GLN A 64 1.12 9.47 21.79
N VAL A 65 1.44 9.00 20.57
CA VAL A 65 0.45 8.51 19.63
C VAL A 65 0.06 7.07 20.01
N LYS A 66 -1.23 6.79 20.04
CA LYS A 66 -1.72 5.44 20.37
C LYS A 66 -1.22 4.43 19.33
N PRO A 67 -0.55 3.33 19.72
CA PRO A 67 -0.05 2.33 18.78
C PRO A 67 -1.13 1.80 17.84
N LEU A 68 -2.35 1.65 18.33
CA LEU A 68 -3.47 1.10 17.57
C LEU A 68 -3.81 1.92 16.32
N VAL A 69 -3.71 3.27 16.36
CA VAL A 69 -3.95 4.09 15.17
C VAL A 69 -2.87 3.87 14.11
N LEU A 70 -1.61 3.67 14.54
CA LEU A 70 -0.51 3.39 13.62
C LEU A 70 -0.66 1.99 12.99
N ILE A 71 -1.15 1.02 13.76
CA ILE A 71 -1.46 -0.33 13.24
C ILE A 71 -2.56 -0.27 12.18
N PHE A 72 -3.65 0.45 12.43
CA PHE A 72 -4.70 0.63 11.42
C PHE A 72 -4.19 1.34 10.17
N ALA A 73 -3.38 2.37 10.33
CA ALA A 73 -2.78 3.09 9.20
C ALA A 73 -1.86 2.18 8.37
N LEU A 74 -1.01 1.41 9.03
CA LEU A 74 -0.09 0.49 8.37
C LEU A 74 -0.83 -0.63 7.63
N ILE A 75 -1.77 -1.31 8.32
CA ILE A 75 -2.57 -2.39 7.71
C ILE A 75 -3.42 -1.86 6.56
N GLY A 76 -4.03 -0.67 6.71
CA GLY A 76 -4.78 -0.02 5.63
C GLY A 76 -3.90 0.28 4.43
N GLY A 77 -2.69 0.79 4.66
CA GLY A 77 -1.69 1.03 3.62
C GLY A 77 -1.26 -0.26 2.92
N VAL A 78 -0.86 -1.28 3.67
CA VAL A 78 -0.37 -2.55 3.08
C VAL A 78 -1.48 -3.32 2.37
N PHE A 79 -2.57 -3.64 3.07
CA PHE A 79 -3.53 -4.65 2.64
C PHE A 79 -4.82 -4.11 2.04
N ILE A 80 -5.08 -2.80 2.04
CA ILE A 80 -6.29 -2.25 1.43
C ILE A 80 -5.91 -1.39 0.23
N THR A 81 -4.99 -0.45 0.39
CA THR A 81 -4.68 0.47 -0.70
C THR A 81 -3.93 -0.21 -1.83
N GLY A 82 -3.02 -1.15 -1.55
CA GLY A 82 -2.20 -1.82 -2.56
C GLY A 82 -3.02 -2.54 -3.63
N TRP A 83 -3.88 -3.50 -3.23
CA TRP A 83 -4.66 -4.26 -4.20
C TRP A 83 -5.72 -3.41 -4.94
N ILE A 84 -6.33 -2.41 -4.26
CA ILE A 84 -7.27 -1.50 -4.91
C ILE A 84 -6.55 -0.64 -5.94
N ALA A 85 -5.36 -0.13 -5.60
CA ALA A 85 -4.53 0.64 -6.52
C ALA A 85 -4.10 -0.20 -7.73
N GLY A 86 -3.63 -1.43 -7.52
CA GLY A 86 -3.26 -2.34 -8.58
C GLY A 86 -4.41 -2.60 -9.56
N TYR A 87 -5.60 -2.86 -9.03
CA TYR A 87 -6.80 -3.04 -9.87
C TYR A 87 -7.17 -1.78 -10.65
N ALA A 88 -7.15 -0.63 -10.00
CA ALA A 88 -7.51 0.64 -10.65
C ALA A 88 -6.45 1.07 -11.68
N ASN A 89 -5.17 0.85 -11.41
CA ASN A 89 -4.09 1.12 -12.36
C ASN A 89 -4.20 0.21 -13.59
N THR A 90 -4.53 -1.09 -13.42
CA THR A 90 -4.80 -1.99 -14.55
C THR A 90 -5.96 -1.50 -15.41
N ILE A 91 -7.08 -1.11 -14.81
CA ILE A 91 -8.23 -0.57 -15.56
C ILE A 91 -7.83 0.72 -16.31
N SER A 92 -7.05 1.59 -15.69
CA SER A 92 -6.56 2.82 -16.32
C SER A 92 -5.66 2.51 -17.52
N HIS A 93 -4.74 1.57 -17.36
CA HIS A 93 -3.84 1.10 -18.41
C HIS A 93 -4.62 0.52 -19.61
N ASP A 94 -5.56 -0.36 -19.34
CA ASP A 94 -6.41 -0.97 -20.39
C ASP A 94 -7.22 0.09 -21.15
N TRP A 95 -7.73 1.08 -20.41
CA TRP A 95 -8.47 2.18 -21.04
C TRP A 95 -7.57 3.05 -21.93
N VAL A 96 -6.39 3.43 -21.44
CA VAL A 96 -5.42 4.24 -22.20
C VAL A 96 -4.95 3.51 -23.44
N THR A 97 -4.60 2.24 -23.32
CA THR A 97 -4.12 1.41 -24.45
C THR A 97 -5.20 1.18 -25.51
N ALA A 98 -6.45 1.08 -25.09
CA ALA A 98 -7.58 0.90 -26.03
C ALA A 98 -7.97 2.18 -26.77
N HIS A 99 -7.75 3.37 -26.21
CA HIS A 99 -8.30 4.62 -26.74
C HIS A 99 -7.24 5.61 -27.22
N LEU A 100 -5.98 5.47 -26.80
CA LEU A 100 -4.93 6.42 -27.12
C LEU A 100 -3.87 5.81 -28.03
N SER A 101 -3.37 6.61 -28.96
CA SER A 101 -2.25 6.20 -29.81
C SER A 101 -0.98 6.06 -28.98
N SER A 102 -0.18 5.01 -29.25
CA SER A 102 1.13 4.76 -28.62
C SER A 102 2.13 5.92 -28.81
N LYS A 103 1.88 6.83 -29.75
CA LYS A 103 2.67 8.04 -29.96
C LYS A 103 2.24 9.21 -29.08
N SER A 104 1.08 9.14 -28.43
CA SER A 104 0.58 10.23 -27.59
C SER A 104 1.43 10.38 -26.31
N PHE A 105 1.51 11.63 -25.81
CA PHE A 105 2.15 11.93 -24.54
C PHE A 105 1.50 11.12 -23.40
N PHE A 106 0.19 11.09 -23.33
CA PHE A 106 -0.54 10.36 -22.29
C PHE A 106 -0.27 8.87 -22.28
N TYR A 107 -0.14 8.22 -23.44
CA TYR A 107 0.23 6.81 -23.51
C TYR A 107 1.64 6.55 -22.93
N ARG A 108 2.60 7.44 -23.23
CA ARG A 108 3.99 7.24 -22.79
C ARG A 108 4.24 7.52 -21.31
N PHE A 109 3.39 8.35 -20.71
CA PHE A 109 3.54 8.78 -19.32
C PHE A 109 2.32 8.38 -18.47
N GLU A 110 1.57 7.40 -18.94
CA GLU A 110 0.33 6.95 -18.30
C GLU A 110 0.53 6.61 -16.84
N ASP A 111 1.47 5.74 -16.52
CA ASP A 111 1.75 5.33 -15.13
C ASP A 111 2.10 6.53 -14.25
N ALA A 112 2.94 7.43 -14.76
CA ALA A 112 3.36 8.62 -14.01
C ALA A 112 2.21 9.63 -13.78
N LEU A 113 1.20 9.64 -14.63
CA LEU A 113 0.08 10.57 -14.56
C LEU A 113 -1.13 9.97 -13.83
N MET A 114 -1.45 8.71 -14.09
CA MET A 114 -2.65 8.07 -13.58
C MET A 114 -2.45 7.45 -12.20
N ALA A 115 -1.29 6.82 -11.94
CA ALA A 115 -1.03 6.18 -10.66
C ALA A 115 -1.20 7.15 -9.48
N PRO A 116 -0.62 8.38 -9.46
CA PRO A 116 -0.84 9.30 -8.34
C PRO A 116 -2.31 9.69 -8.14
N LEU A 117 -3.10 9.80 -9.22
CA LEU A 117 -4.53 10.14 -9.13
C LEU A 117 -5.36 9.05 -8.45
N VAL A 118 -4.93 7.80 -8.54
CA VAL A 118 -5.55 6.65 -7.88
C VAL A 118 -4.99 6.49 -6.46
N GLU A 119 -3.69 6.49 -6.33
CA GLU A 119 -2.99 6.09 -5.11
C GLU A 119 -3.09 7.11 -3.98
N GLU A 120 -2.94 8.41 -4.27
CA GLU A 120 -2.99 9.43 -3.23
C GLU A 120 -4.35 9.51 -2.53
N PRO A 121 -5.51 9.44 -3.22
CA PRO A 121 -6.80 9.29 -2.57
C PRO A 121 -6.92 8.04 -1.70
N LEU A 122 -6.34 6.92 -2.12
CA LEU A 122 -6.37 5.67 -1.34
C LEU A 122 -5.51 5.77 -0.08
N LYS A 123 -4.30 6.35 -0.17
CA LYS A 123 -3.44 6.65 1.00
C LYS A 123 -4.17 7.57 1.98
N LEU A 124 -4.84 8.60 1.46
CA LEU A 124 -5.67 9.49 2.27
C LEU A 124 -6.84 8.75 2.94
N ALA A 125 -7.50 7.83 2.23
CA ALA A 125 -8.59 7.02 2.79
C ALA A 125 -8.09 6.13 3.94
N ALA A 126 -6.93 5.48 3.81
CA ALA A 126 -6.32 4.68 4.88
C ALA A 126 -5.99 5.54 6.12
N PHE A 127 -5.44 6.74 5.92
CA PHE A 127 -5.20 7.71 6.97
C PHE A 127 -6.51 8.14 7.68
N LEU A 128 -7.52 8.55 6.91
CA LEU A 128 -8.81 9.00 7.45
C LEU A 128 -9.52 7.87 8.22
N PHE A 129 -9.46 6.65 7.70
CA PHE A 129 -9.97 5.49 8.40
C PHE A 129 -9.28 5.29 9.76
N ALA A 130 -7.95 5.31 9.79
CA ALA A 130 -7.20 5.09 11.02
C ALA A 130 -7.56 6.12 12.10
N ILE A 131 -7.64 7.42 11.76
CA ILE A 131 -8.01 8.48 12.72
C ILE A 131 -9.49 8.44 13.10
N TYR A 132 -10.36 7.94 12.23
CA TYR A 132 -11.78 7.69 12.57
C TYR A 132 -11.91 6.59 13.61
N MET A 133 -11.16 5.50 13.46
CA MET A 133 -11.18 4.38 14.41
C MET A 133 -10.52 4.73 15.74
N VAL A 134 -9.41 5.43 15.70
CA VAL A 134 -8.66 5.84 16.90
C VAL A 134 -8.31 7.32 16.81
N PRO A 135 -9.18 8.21 17.31
CA PRO A 135 -9.02 9.65 17.19
C PRO A 135 -7.67 10.14 17.71
N THR A 136 -6.99 10.89 16.85
CA THR A 136 -5.70 11.55 17.14
C THR A 136 -5.88 13.04 16.83
N LYS A 137 -5.63 13.91 17.82
CA LYS A 137 -5.89 15.35 17.71
C LYS A 137 -4.62 16.19 17.51
N SER A 138 -3.45 15.65 17.89
CA SER A 138 -2.20 16.40 17.78
C SER A 138 -1.71 16.43 16.34
N TYR A 139 -1.23 17.57 15.87
CA TYR A 139 -0.65 17.73 14.54
C TYR A 139 0.46 16.71 14.26
N LYS A 140 1.38 16.51 15.24
CA LYS A 140 2.45 15.50 15.14
C LYS A 140 1.89 14.09 15.01
N GLY A 141 0.82 13.79 15.73
CA GLY A 141 0.14 12.49 15.64
C GLY A 141 -0.51 12.28 14.27
N LEU A 142 -1.20 13.28 13.75
CA LEU A 142 -1.81 13.20 12.41
C LEU A 142 -0.75 12.99 11.32
N LEU A 143 0.35 13.76 11.39
CA LEU A 143 1.48 13.60 10.47
C LEU A 143 2.06 12.18 10.54
N LEU A 144 2.26 11.64 11.75
CA LEU A 144 2.81 10.28 11.91
C LEU A 144 1.87 9.21 11.38
N VAL A 145 0.55 9.36 11.56
CA VAL A 145 -0.45 8.44 11.01
C VAL A 145 -0.43 8.47 9.48
N ALA A 146 -0.33 9.66 8.87
CA ALA A 146 -0.22 9.81 7.42
C ALA A 146 1.06 9.15 6.86
N ILE A 147 2.21 9.41 7.50
CA ILE A 147 3.48 8.76 7.15
C ILE A 147 3.36 7.23 7.27
N THR A 148 2.69 6.74 8.30
CA THR A 148 2.53 5.29 8.50
C THR A 148 1.64 4.65 7.44
N ALA A 149 0.57 5.32 7.02
CA ALA A 149 -0.27 4.86 5.92
C ALA A 149 0.51 4.82 4.59
N GLY A 150 1.29 5.88 4.30
CA GLY A 150 2.17 5.93 3.12
C GLY A 150 3.25 4.85 3.14
N LEU A 151 3.89 4.62 4.29
CA LEU A 151 4.87 3.53 4.45
C LEU A 151 4.23 2.16 4.18
N GLY A 152 3.01 1.94 4.67
CA GLY A 152 2.26 0.71 4.40
C GLY A 152 2.01 0.51 2.90
N PHE A 153 1.55 1.54 2.21
CA PHE A 153 1.35 1.50 0.77
C PHE A 153 2.66 1.20 0.02
N GLN A 154 3.75 1.90 0.36
CA GLN A 154 5.06 1.68 -0.27
C GLN A 154 5.54 0.22 -0.11
N ILE A 155 5.33 -0.38 1.06
CA ILE A 155 5.65 -1.80 1.27
C ILE A 155 4.88 -2.69 0.29
N SER A 156 3.57 -2.48 0.14
CA SER A 156 2.74 -3.25 -0.79
C SER A 156 3.18 -3.06 -2.24
N GLU A 157 3.44 -1.82 -2.63
CA GLU A 157 3.87 -1.46 -3.98
C GLU A 157 5.21 -2.11 -4.35
N ASP A 158 6.23 -2.01 -3.49
CA ASP A 158 7.52 -2.62 -3.76
C ASP A 158 7.45 -4.14 -3.89
N PHE A 159 6.64 -4.79 -3.05
CA PHE A 159 6.42 -6.23 -3.20
C PHE A 159 5.68 -6.57 -4.49
N SER A 160 4.73 -5.76 -4.94
CA SER A 160 4.06 -5.93 -6.23
C SER A 160 5.06 -5.84 -7.40
N TYR A 161 5.96 -4.84 -7.39
CA TYR A 161 7.00 -4.71 -8.42
C TYR A 161 7.99 -5.88 -8.39
N ILE A 162 8.43 -6.32 -7.21
CA ILE A 162 9.31 -7.49 -7.10
C ILE A 162 8.70 -8.72 -7.79
N LEU A 163 7.37 -8.87 -7.71
CA LEU A 163 6.68 -10.02 -8.30
C LEU A 163 6.41 -9.86 -9.78
N SER A 164 6.06 -8.64 -10.25
CA SER A 164 5.74 -8.38 -11.65
C SER A 164 6.96 -8.51 -12.57
N ASP A 165 8.16 -8.25 -12.05
CA ASP A 165 9.41 -8.26 -12.82
C ASP A 165 10.15 -9.60 -12.76
N LEU A 166 9.51 -10.65 -12.21
CA LEU A 166 10.10 -12.00 -12.21
C LEU A 166 10.13 -12.60 -13.62
N PRO A 167 11.25 -13.20 -14.04
CA PRO A 167 11.40 -13.87 -15.33
C PRO A 167 10.62 -15.20 -15.40
#